data_632d23793020eef48f6112c4d60fa14f
#
_entry.id   632d23793020eef48f6112c4d60fa14f
#
_cell.length_a   1.000
_cell.length_b   1.000
_cell.length_c   1.000
_cell.angle_alpha   90.00
_cell.angle_beta   90.00
_cell.angle_gamma   90.00
#
_symmetry.space_group_name_H-M   'P 1'
#
loop_
_entity.id
_entity.type
_entity.pdbx_description
1 polymer ?
#
loop_
_entity_poly.entity_id
_entity_poly.type
_entity_poly.pdbx_seq_one_letter_code
_entity_poly.pdbx_strand_id
1 'polypeptide(L)'
;AVAHKLGRKWIGIEMGDHFWSVVMPRMKKVLFYDKSGISKEKDVQENYNEKKAGGFFQYQVLEQYEDTLDNLEIREPEGEQIDLSLSDEYLFRYFIDFETRENSSLLNIEKLKTPFSYKLKVNLEEVGEPREVIVDLPETFNYLLGLKVKKMKVRNQGRKYLFISGQKGSQEIAVVWRDYNDNWTEDDYNTDRDFIMEQLKDWEPQIVYINGQNNLTPDWDEKRVEIR
;
A
#
# COMPACT_ATOMS: atom_id res chain seq x y z
N ALA A 1 14.42 1.21 -19.91
CA ALA A 1 14.84 2.43 -20.62
C ALA A 1 14.49 2.38 -22.11
N VAL A 2 15.06 1.44 -22.88
CA VAL A 2 14.84 1.34 -24.34
C VAL A 2 13.35 1.19 -24.67
N ALA A 3 12.66 0.24 -24.07
CA ALA A 3 11.24 0.01 -24.30
C ALA A 3 10.39 1.27 -24.03
N HIS A 4 10.70 2.01 -22.97
CA HIS A 4 10.02 3.27 -22.65
C HIS A 4 10.23 4.33 -23.74
N LYS A 5 11.48 4.52 -24.19
CA LYS A 5 11.83 5.46 -25.28
C LYS A 5 11.16 5.10 -26.61
N LEU A 6 10.88 3.83 -26.83
CA LEU A 6 10.11 3.33 -27.98
C LEU A 6 8.58 3.42 -27.80
N GLY A 7 8.09 4.02 -26.72
CA GLY A 7 6.65 4.12 -26.40
C GLY A 7 5.97 2.78 -26.06
N ARG A 8 6.75 1.76 -25.69
CA ARG A 8 6.21 0.43 -25.38
C ARG A 8 5.86 0.32 -23.90
N LYS A 9 4.83 -0.43 -23.59
CA LYS A 9 4.57 -0.93 -22.22
C LYS A 9 5.65 -1.96 -21.89
N TRP A 10 6.08 -1.97 -20.64
CA TRP A 10 7.13 -2.87 -20.18
C TRP A 10 6.92 -3.27 -18.72
N ILE A 11 7.39 -4.45 -18.40
CA ILE A 11 7.53 -4.96 -17.04
C ILE A 11 8.99 -5.40 -16.91
N GLY A 12 9.64 -5.05 -15.83
CA GLY A 12 11.01 -5.47 -15.50
C GLY A 12 11.02 -6.13 -14.15
N ILE A 13 11.82 -7.18 -14.00
CA ILE A 13 12.05 -7.88 -12.74
C ILE A 13 13.55 -7.81 -12.48
N GLU A 14 13.91 -7.43 -11.27
CA GLU A 14 15.30 -7.29 -10.85
C GLU A 14 15.42 -7.72 -9.40
N MET A 15 16.35 -8.57 -9.08
CA MET A 15 16.59 -9.10 -7.73
C MET A 15 17.78 -8.46 -7.03
N GLY A 16 18.71 -7.87 -7.79
CA GLY A 16 19.96 -7.35 -7.24
C GLY A 16 19.89 -5.91 -6.77
N ASP A 17 20.84 -5.53 -5.93
CA ASP A 17 20.95 -4.19 -5.32
C ASP A 17 21.05 -3.06 -6.32
N HIS A 18 21.49 -3.39 -7.55
CA HIS A 18 21.57 -2.41 -8.61
C HIS A 18 20.19 -1.89 -9.07
N PHE A 19 19.08 -2.50 -8.60
CA PHE A 19 17.76 -1.91 -8.78
C PHE A 19 17.71 -0.48 -8.22
N TRP A 20 18.19 -0.28 -7.00
CA TRP A 20 18.17 1.02 -6.32
C TRP A 20 19.26 1.97 -6.81
N SER A 21 20.47 1.42 -7.04
CA SER A 21 21.65 2.21 -7.37
C SER A 21 21.74 2.58 -8.86
N VAL A 22 21.18 1.76 -9.75
CA VAL A 22 21.31 1.92 -11.20
C VAL A 22 19.96 2.03 -11.90
N VAL A 23 19.05 1.05 -11.69
CA VAL A 23 17.79 0.97 -12.46
C VAL A 23 16.88 2.15 -12.15
N MET A 24 16.63 2.42 -10.88
CA MET A 24 15.76 3.52 -10.44
C MET A 24 16.26 4.90 -10.88
N PRO A 25 17.54 5.28 -10.64
CA PRO A 25 18.07 6.55 -11.12
C PRO A 25 18.03 6.68 -12.64
N ARG A 26 18.30 5.58 -13.35
CA ARG A 26 18.24 5.56 -14.82
C ARG A 26 16.81 5.76 -15.33
N MET A 27 15.83 5.09 -14.75
CA MET A 27 14.43 5.26 -15.14
C MET A 27 13.92 6.66 -14.85
N LYS A 28 14.29 7.25 -13.71
CA LYS A 28 14.00 8.66 -13.41
C LYS A 28 14.54 9.59 -14.49
N LYS A 29 15.81 9.42 -14.92
CA LYS A 29 16.41 10.20 -16.03
C LYS A 29 15.62 10.02 -17.34
N VAL A 30 15.18 8.81 -17.63
CA VAL A 30 14.38 8.54 -18.84
C VAL A 30 13.03 9.29 -18.80
N LEU A 31 12.37 9.34 -17.66
CA LEU A 31 11.13 10.13 -17.52
C LEU A 31 11.37 11.64 -17.72
N PHE A 32 12.54 12.16 -17.35
CA PHE A 32 12.93 13.57 -17.53
C PHE A 32 13.67 13.85 -18.83
N TYR A 33 13.48 13.06 -19.87
CA TYR A 33 14.08 13.19 -21.18
C TYR A 33 15.61 12.95 -21.20
N ASP A 34 16.01 11.72 -21.05
CA ASP A 34 17.39 11.29 -21.24
C ASP A 34 17.78 11.30 -22.74
N LYS A 35 18.69 12.21 -23.12
CA LYS A 35 19.19 12.40 -24.50
C LYS A 35 20.21 11.34 -24.94
N SER A 36 20.52 10.37 -24.10
CA SER A 36 21.55 9.35 -24.36
C SER A 36 20.99 8.13 -25.13
N GLY A 37 21.92 7.34 -25.67
CA GLY A 37 21.60 6.09 -26.37
C GLY A 37 20.69 6.29 -27.57
N ILE A 38 19.63 5.49 -27.69
CA ILE A 38 18.71 5.49 -28.84
C ILE A 38 17.86 6.74 -29.00
N SER A 39 17.90 7.69 -28.08
CA SER A 39 17.11 8.94 -28.15
C SER A 39 17.48 9.80 -29.35
N LYS A 40 18.58 9.52 -30.02
CA LYS A 40 19.05 10.24 -31.24
C LYS A 40 18.49 9.65 -32.53
N GLU A 41 17.92 8.45 -32.46
CA GLU A 41 17.34 7.79 -33.62
C GLU A 41 16.03 8.48 -34.05
N LYS A 42 15.82 8.63 -35.35
CA LYS A 42 14.69 9.38 -35.88
C LYS A 42 13.33 8.78 -35.47
N ASP A 43 13.21 7.47 -35.54
CA ASP A 43 12.00 6.73 -35.17
C ASP A 43 11.69 6.83 -33.66
N VAL A 44 12.72 6.96 -32.83
CA VAL A 44 12.56 7.17 -31.38
C VAL A 44 12.11 8.60 -31.08
N GLN A 45 12.67 9.60 -31.80
CA GLN A 45 12.34 11.01 -31.58
C GLN A 45 10.87 11.34 -31.85
N GLU A 46 10.18 10.57 -32.67
CA GLU A 46 8.74 10.73 -32.92
C GLU A 46 7.92 10.46 -31.63
N ASN A 47 8.35 9.52 -30.80
CA ASN A 47 7.61 9.11 -29.60
C ASN A 47 8.27 9.60 -28.29
N TYR A 48 9.54 9.93 -28.31
CA TYR A 48 10.33 10.32 -27.15
C TYR A 48 11.18 11.55 -27.46
N ASN A 49 10.72 12.70 -27.05
CA ASN A 49 11.38 13.99 -27.21
C ASN A 49 11.05 14.90 -26.02
N GLU A 50 11.59 16.09 -25.97
CA GLU A 50 11.42 17.02 -24.85
C GLU A 50 9.94 17.33 -24.52
N LYS A 51 9.04 17.26 -25.49
CA LYS A 51 7.61 17.50 -25.31
C LYS A 51 6.81 16.24 -24.97
N LYS A 52 7.30 15.08 -25.37
CA LYS A 52 6.61 13.79 -25.24
C LYS A 52 7.26 12.85 -24.20
N ALA A 53 8.47 13.17 -23.73
CA ALA A 53 9.07 12.48 -22.61
C ALA A 53 8.24 12.70 -21.34
N GLY A 54 8.26 11.75 -20.44
CA GLY A 54 7.49 11.80 -19.20
C GLY A 54 6.79 10.50 -18.92
N GLY A 55 5.74 10.58 -18.11
CA GLY A 55 5.00 9.44 -17.63
C GLY A 55 5.39 9.07 -16.20
N PHE A 56 4.99 7.89 -15.80
CA PHE A 56 5.33 7.31 -14.51
C PHE A 56 5.49 5.80 -14.66
N PHE A 57 6.14 5.19 -13.72
CA PHE A 57 6.17 3.74 -13.55
C PHE A 57 5.92 3.42 -12.08
N GLN A 58 5.28 2.30 -11.85
CA GLN A 58 5.12 1.72 -10.54
C GLN A 58 6.21 0.69 -10.32
N TYR A 59 6.79 0.65 -9.15
CA TYR A 59 7.65 -0.43 -8.72
C TYR A 59 7.08 -1.08 -7.46
N GLN A 60 7.38 -2.35 -7.27
CA GLN A 60 6.96 -3.14 -6.14
C GLN A 60 8.17 -3.89 -5.60
N VAL A 61 8.27 -3.95 -4.30
CA VAL A 61 9.23 -4.80 -3.61
C VAL A 61 8.46 -6.02 -3.12
N LEU A 62 8.87 -7.19 -3.55
CA LEU A 62 8.33 -8.44 -3.03
C LEU A 62 9.07 -8.76 -1.72
N GLU A 63 8.33 -8.99 -0.67
CA GLU A 63 8.85 -9.45 0.60
C GLU A 63 9.45 -10.85 0.41
N GLN A 64 10.66 -11.06 0.89
CA GLN A 64 11.30 -12.37 0.90
C GLN A 64 10.71 -13.22 2.04
N TYR A 65 10.82 -14.53 1.92
CA TYR A 65 10.30 -15.44 2.94
C TYR A 65 10.97 -15.21 4.30
N GLU A 66 12.27 -14.98 4.30
CA GLU A 66 13.05 -14.66 5.51
C GLU A 66 12.60 -13.35 6.14
N ASP A 67 12.35 -12.32 5.33
CA ASP A 67 11.82 -11.03 5.81
C ASP A 67 10.44 -11.20 6.45
N THR A 68 9.59 -12.06 5.87
CA THR A 68 8.27 -12.37 6.42
C THR A 68 8.42 -12.99 7.81
N LEU A 69 9.35 -13.93 8.00
CA LEU A 69 9.60 -14.54 9.30
C LEU A 69 10.11 -13.53 10.33
N ASP A 70 11.01 -12.62 9.92
CA ASP A 70 11.57 -11.58 10.80
C ASP A 70 10.55 -10.52 11.23
N ASN A 71 9.43 -10.40 10.48
CA ASN A 71 8.35 -9.48 10.78
C ASN A 71 7.22 -10.11 11.60
N LEU A 72 7.26 -11.42 11.88
CA LEU A 72 6.28 -12.08 12.74
C LEU A 72 6.50 -11.67 14.20
N GLU A 73 5.47 -11.09 14.79
CA GLU A 73 5.43 -10.80 16.22
C GLU A 73 4.59 -11.89 16.91
N ILE A 74 5.24 -12.72 17.71
CA ILE A 74 4.54 -13.72 18.54
C ILE A 74 4.02 -13.00 19.77
N ARG A 75 2.69 -12.96 19.93
CA ARG A 75 2.05 -12.47 21.16
C ARG A 75 2.03 -13.61 22.15
N GLU A 76 2.67 -13.42 23.29
CA GLU A 76 2.48 -14.32 24.41
C GLU A 76 1.04 -14.19 24.92
N PRO A 77 0.28 -15.29 25.04
CA PRO A 77 -1.06 -15.23 25.61
C PRO A 77 -0.99 -14.76 27.07
N GLU A 78 -1.69 -13.69 27.39
CA GLU A 78 -1.79 -13.20 28.74
C GLU A 78 -2.42 -14.28 29.64
N GLY A 79 -1.64 -14.88 30.53
CA GLY A 79 -2.13 -15.68 31.67
C GLY A 79 -2.11 -17.20 31.56
N GLU A 80 -1.61 -17.81 30.50
CA GLU A 80 -1.39 -19.25 30.47
C GLU A 80 0.12 -19.57 30.54
N GLN A 81 0.51 -20.39 31.54
CA GLN A 81 1.83 -21.00 31.55
C GLN A 81 1.94 -21.96 30.37
N ILE A 82 2.64 -21.54 29.33
CA ILE A 82 2.99 -22.42 28.22
C ILE A 82 4.00 -23.45 28.74
N ASP A 83 3.65 -24.72 28.64
CA ASP A 83 4.56 -25.81 28.97
C ASP A 83 5.76 -25.79 28.00
N LEU A 84 6.91 -25.36 28.48
CA LEU A 84 8.17 -25.22 27.75
C LEU A 84 8.74 -26.53 27.20
N SER A 85 7.99 -27.65 27.30
CA SER A 85 8.39 -28.96 26.75
C SER A 85 8.13 -29.11 25.25
N LEU A 86 7.34 -28.18 24.64
CA LEU A 86 7.12 -28.19 23.21
C LEU A 86 8.27 -27.44 22.51
N SER A 87 8.81 -28.03 21.44
CA SER A 87 9.89 -27.40 20.69
C SER A 87 9.45 -26.05 20.15
N ASP A 88 10.33 -25.04 20.17
CA ASP A 88 10.08 -23.70 19.63
C ASP A 88 9.53 -23.72 18.20
N GLU A 89 9.97 -24.68 17.39
CA GLU A 89 9.48 -24.89 16.02
C GLU A 89 8.01 -25.32 15.97
N TYR A 90 7.55 -26.13 16.93
CA TYR A 90 6.15 -26.55 16.99
C TYR A 90 5.23 -25.41 17.39
N LEU A 91 5.63 -24.65 18.41
CA LEU A 91 4.89 -23.45 18.85
C LEU A 91 4.80 -22.42 17.72
N PHE A 92 5.91 -22.18 17.04
CA PHE A 92 5.98 -21.26 15.90
C PHE A 92 5.02 -21.68 14.77
N ARG A 93 5.03 -22.96 14.37
CA ARG A 93 4.09 -23.49 13.35
C ARG A 93 2.65 -23.41 13.80
N TYR A 94 2.38 -23.70 15.07
CA TYR A 94 1.02 -23.63 15.63
C TYR A 94 0.48 -22.19 15.61
N PHE A 95 1.29 -21.21 16.03
CA PHE A 95 0.89 -19.80 16.01
C PHE A 95 0.70 -19.28 14.58
N ILE A 96 1.58 -19.62 13.66
CA ILE A 96 1.38 -19.27 12.25
C ILE A 96 0.08 -19.87 11.71
N ASP A 97 -0.19 -21.15 11.93
CA ASP A 97 -1.40 -21.82 11.47
C ASP A 97 -2.65 -21.19 12.10
N PHE A 98 -2.59 -20.81 13.36
CA PHE A 98 -3.70 -20.15 14.06
C PHE A 98 -3.97 -18.74 13.51
N GLU A 99 -2.94 -17.90 13.34
CA GLU A 99 -3.08 -16.54 12.86
C GLU A 99 -3.43 -16.47 11.37
N THR A 100 -3.02 -17.46 10.58
CA THR A 100 -3.29 -17.49 9.14
C THR A 100 -4.57 -18.20 8.75
N ARG A 101 -5.20 -18.95 9.66
CA ARG A 101 -6.40 -19.73 9.38
C ARG A 101 -7.59 -18.94 8.88
N GLU A 102 -7.74 -17.71 9.38
CA GLU A 102 -8.84 -16.81 9.05
C GLU A 102 -8.41 -15.57 8.24
N ASN A 103 -7.11 -15.32 8.14
CA ASN A 103 -6.58 -14.16 7.47
C ASN A 103 -5.61 -14.57 6.36
N SER A 104 -5.94 -14.24 5.13
CA SER A 104 -5.08 -14.44 3.97
C SER A 104 -3.86 -13.47 3.93
N SER A 105 -3.71 -12.60 4.92
CA SER A 105 -2.61 -11.65 5.02
C SER A 105 -2.12 -11.55 6.46
N LEU A 106 -0.79 -11.59 6.63
CA LEU A 106 -0.09 -11.43 7.91
C LEU A 106 0.08 -9.95 8.30
N LEU A 107 -0.85 -9.08 7.93
CA LEU A 107 -0.82 -7.67 8.30
C LEU A 107 -1.06 -7.51 9.81
N ASN A 108 -0.14 -6.82 10.48
CA ASN A 108 -0.35 -6.41 11.86
C ASN A 108 -1.41 -5.31 11.92
N ILE A 109 -2.63 -5.69 12.33
CA ILE A 109 -3.81 -4.82 12.39
C ILE A 109 -3.57 -3.61 13.31
N GLU A 110 -2.80 -3.77 14.39
CA GLU A 110 -2.47 -2.67 15.29
C GLU A 110 -1.70 -1.55 14.59
N LYS A 111 -0.85 -1.91 13.64
CA LYS A 111 -0.10 -0.92 12.83
C LYS A 111 -0.97 -0.20 11.80
N LEU A 112 -2.19 -0.68 11.52
CA LEU A 112 -3.15 0.03 10.67
C LEU A 112 -3.68 1.32 11.28
N LYS A 113 -3.47 1.55 12.60
CA LYS A 113 -3.80 2.81 13.28
C LYS A 113 -3.00 4.00 12.77
N THR A 114 -1.78 3.73 12.26
CA THR A 114 -0.87 4.73 11.71
C THR A 114 -0.40 4.33 10.31
N PRO A 115 -1.31 4.26 9.32
CA PRO A 115 -1.04 3.66 8.02
C PRO A 115 0.05 4.39 7.21
N PHE A 116 0.30 5.66 7.52
CA PHE A 116 1.30 6.45 6.81
C PHE A 116 2.72 6.29 7.36
N SER A 117 2.87 5.60 8.48
CA SER A 117 4.16 5.28 9.12
C SER A 117 4.38 3.78 9.32
N TYR A 118 3.61 2.96 8.61
CA TYR A 118 3.74 1.52 8.65
C TYR A 118 5.13 1.09 8.19
N LYS A 119 5.82 0.29 9.00
CA LYS A 119 7.17 -0.17 8.73
C LYS A 119 7.25 -1.69 8.78
N LEU A 120 8.07 -2.22 7.90
CA LEU A 120 8.51 -3.61 7.92
C LEU A 120 10.03 -3.68 7.95
N LYS A 121 10.57 -4.74 8.55
CA LYS A 121 11.97 -5.10 8.40
C LYS A 121 12.14 -5.77 7.05
N VAL A 122 12.99 -5.23 6.22
CA VAL A 122 13.25 -5.74 4.87
C VAL A 122 14.75 -5.82 4.65
N ASN A 123 15.23 -6.94 4.13
CA ASN A 123 16.59 -7.07 3.67
C ASN A 123 16.67 -6.62 2.20
N LEU A 124 17.25 -5.46 1.96
CA LEU A 124 17.41 -4.89 0.63
C LEU A 124 18.75 -5.26 -0.03
N GLU A 125 19.63 -5.93 0.70
CA GLU A 125 20.97 -6.29 0.26
C GLU A 125 21.14 -7.81 0.35
N GLU A 126 21.92 -8.42 -0.54
CA GLU A 126 22.20 -9.87 -0.50
C GLU A 126 22.93 -10.29 0.81
N VAL A 127 23.64 -9.35 1.42
CA VAL A 127 24.38 -9.55 2.68
C VAL A 127 24.19 -8.32 3.55
N GLY A 128 23.46 -8.46 4.65
CA GLY A 128 23.23 -7.37 5.58
C GLY A 128 22.16 -7.69 6.62
N GLU A 129 22.01 -6.82 7.61
CA GLU A 129 20.93 -6.92 8.57
C GLU A 129 19.65 -6.29 8.00
N PRO A 130 18.47 -6.86 8.31
CA PRO A 130 17.19 -6.26 7.94
C PRO A 130 17.06 -4.82 8.46
N ARG A 131 16.58 -3.92 7.61
CA ARG A 131 16.35 -2.52 7.97
C ARG A 131 14.87 -2.21 8.00
N GLU A 132 14.45 -1.37 8.94
CA GLU A 132 13.09 -0.85 8.92
C GLU A 132 12.87 0.06 7.71
N VAL A 133 11.91 -0.32 6.87
CA VAL A 133 11.51 0.42 5.68
C VAL A 133 10.04 0.83 5.80
N ILE A 134 9.74 2.08 5.48
CA ILE A 134 8.35 2.55 5.42
C ILE A 134 7.69 1.91 4.20
N VAL A 135 6.59 1.21 4.42
CA VAL A 135 5.76 0.62 3.37
C VAL A 135 4.66 1.62 3.00
N ASP A 136 4.46 1.84 1.71
CA ASP A 136 3.28 2.56 1.21
C ASP A 136 2.05 1.64 1.30
N LEU A 137 1.49 1.58 2.51
CA LEU A 137 0.38 0.71 2.82
C LEU A 137 -0.87 1.04 1.99
N PRO A 138 -1.27 2.32 1.79
CA PRO A 138 -2.37 2.66 0.92
C PRO A 138 -2.23 2.15 -0.51
N GLU A 139 -1.06 2.30 -1.12
CA GLU A 139 -0.84 1.83 -2.48
C GLU A 139 -0.74 0.30 -2.54
N THR A 140 -0.14 -0.34 -1.55
CA THR A 140 -0.12 -1.80 -1.42
C THR A 140 -1.54 -2.36 -1.34
N PHE A 141 -2.42 -1.73 -0.56
CA PHE A 141 -3.82 -2.11 -0.46
C PHE A 141 -4.57 -1.93 -1.78
N ASN A 142 -4.38 -0.81 -2.48
CA ASN A 142 -4.97 -0.58 -3.80
C ASN A 142 -4.61 -1.68 -4.78
N TYR A 143 -3.32 -2.10 -4.77
CA TYR A 143 -2.82 -3.18 -5.62
C TYR A 143 -3.46 -4.52 -5.26
N LEU A 144 -3.46 -4.91 -3.99
CA LEU A 144 -4.03 -6.18 -3.52
C LEU A 144 -5.54 -6.24 -3.76
N LEU A 145 -6.24 -5.12 -3.58
CA LEU A 145 -7.67 -5.02 -3.88
C LEU A 145 -7.96 -5.11 -5.39
N GLY A 146 -6.96 -4.84 -6.25
CA GLY A 146 -7.14 -4.70 -7.69
C GLY A 146 -7.91 -3.44 -8.06
N LEU A 147 -7.73 -2.37 -7.28
CA LEU A 147 -8.43 -1.10 -7.47
C LEU A 147 -7.85 -0.33 -8.65
N LYS A 148 -8.68 0.00 -9.61
CA LYS A 148 -8.33 0.97 -10.66
C LYS A 148 -8.56 2.38 -10.13
N VAL A 149 -7.52 3.00 -9.59
CA VAL A 149 -7.57 4.32 -8.99
C VAL A 149 -7.95 5.38 -10.02
N LYS A 150 -8.94 6.22 -9.68
CA LYS A 150 -9.42 7.36 -10.49
C LYS A 150 -8.97 8.69 -9.93
N LYS A 151 -9.05 8.87 -8.60
CA LYS A 151 -8.70 10.12 -7.92
C LYS A 151 -8.09 9.84 -6.56
N MET A 152 -7.18 10.70 -6.15
CA MET A 152 -6.62 10.73 -4.80
C MET A 152 -6.71 12.15 -4.25
N LYS A 153 -7.14 12.29 -3.00
CA LYS A 153 -7.19 13.57 -2.27
C LYS A 153 -6.50 13.40 -0.92
N VAL A 154 -5.54 14.25 -0.61
CA VAL A 154 -4.99 14.36 0.75
C VAL A 154 -5.67 15.54 1.45
N ARG A 155 -6.05 15.36 2.70
CA ARG A 155 -6.63 16.40 3.55
C ARG A 155 -5.95 16.36 4.93
N ASN A 156 -5.87 17.51 5.55
CA ASN A 156 -5.38 17.65 6.91
C ASN A 156 -6.44 18.39 7.74
N GLN A 157 -6.98 17.70 8.73
CA GLN A 157 -7.92 18.27 9.71
C GLN A 157 -7.56 17.73 11.09
N GLY A 158 -6.57 18.36 11.74
CA GLY A 158 -6.00 17.84 12.97
C GLY A 158 -5.18 16.56 12.80
N ARG A 159 -5.42 15.81 11.72
CA ARG A 159 -4.71 14.60 11.29
C ARG A 159 -4.70 14.48 9.77
N LYS A 160 -3.85 13.61 9.26
CA LYS A 160 -3.77 13.34 7.82
C LYS A 160 -4.86 12.35 7.41
N TYR A 161 -5.54 12.67 6.32
CA TYR A 161 -6.47 11.80 5.62
C TYR A 161 -6.02 11.61 4.18
N LEU A 162 -6.17 10.40 3.68
CA LEU A 162 -6.01 10.08 2.27
C LEU A 162 -7.30 9.42 1.78
N PHE A 163 -7.94 10.07 0.84
CA PHE A 163 -9.15 9.58 0.16
C PHE A 163 -8.77 9.11 -1.23
N ILE A 164 -9.16 7.89 -1.58
CA ILE A 164 -8.89 7.28 -2.87
C ILE A 164 -10.23 6.86 -3.46
N SER A 165 -10.54 7.34 -4.66
CA SER A 165 -11.67 6.87 -5.45
C SER A 165 -11.18 5.99 -6.57
N GLY A 166 -11.83 4.87 -6.79
CA GLY A 166 -11.47 3.93 -7.82
C GLY A 166 -12.61 2.98 -8.19
N GLN A 167 -12.30 2.04 -9.06
CA GLN A 167 -13.25 1.08 -9.58
C GLN A 167 -12.66 -0.33 -9.55
N LYS A 168 -13.49 -1.32 -9.16
CA LYS A 168 -13.20 -2.74 -9.30
C LYS A 168 -14.36 -3.42 -10.02
N GLY A 169 -14.11 -3.89 -11.26
CA GLY A 169 -15.20 -4.33 -12.12
C GLY A 169 -16.17 -3.19 -12.41
N SER A 170 -17.44 -3.36 -12.06
CA SER A 170 -18.51 -2.35 -12.20
C SER A 170 -18.75 -1.53 -10.91
N GLN A 171 -18.04 -1.83 -9.82
CA GLN A 171 -18.29 -1.21 -8.52
C GLN A 171 -17.42 0.04 -8.35
N GLU A 172 -18.05 1.15 -7.96
CA GLU A 172 -17.37 2.36 -7.51
C GLU A 172 -17.00 2.22 -6.05
N ILE A 173 -15.70 2.41 -5.76
CA ILE A 173 -15.12 2.16 -4.45
C ILE A 173 -14.41 3.41 -3.96
N ALA A 174 -14.59 3.73 -2.70
CA ALA A 174 -13.74 4.66 -1.98
C ALA A 174 -12.90 3.93 -0.94
N VAL A 175 -11.66 4.39 -0.78
CA VAL A 175 -10.78 3.94 0.30
C VAL A 175 -10.37 5.16 1.10
N VAL A 176 -10.55 5.10 2.40
CA VAL A 176 -10.22 6.16 3.35
C VAL A 176 -9.15 5.68 4.30
N TRP A 177 -8.04 6.39 4.31
CA TRP A 177 -6.94 6.15 5.24
C TRP A 177 -6.78 7.33 6.18
N ARG A 178 -6.67 7.06 7.47
CA ARG A 178 -6.42 8.07 8.48
C ARG A 178 -5.65 7.53 9.67
N ASP A 179 -4.94 8.39 10.36
CA ASP A 179 -4.42 8.04 11.68
C ASP A 179 -5.55 8.06 12.70
N TYR A 180 -5.64 7.01 13.52
CA TYR A 180 -6.60 6.95 14.64
C TYR A 180 -5.94 6.29 15.84
N ASN A 181 -6.55 6.40 17.02
CA ASN A 181 -6.11 5.70 18.22
C ASN A 181 -7.33 5.19 19.03
N ASP A 182 -7.07 4.25 19.93
CA ASP A 182 -8.10 3.59 20.72
C ASP A 182 -8.73 4.48 21.80
N ASN A 183 -8.14 5.65 22.06
CA ASN A 183 -8.61 6.59 23.07
C ASN A 183 -9.62 7.60 22.50
N TRP A 184 -10.08 7.40 21.27
CA TRP A 184 -11.10 8.27 20.69
C TRP A 184 -12.41 8.11 21.44
N THR A 185 -13.00 9.26 21.76
CA THR A 185 -14.34 9.35 22.31
C THR A 185 -15.40 9.22 21.21
N GLU A 186 -16.64 9.07 21.59
CA GLU A 186 -17.76 9.07 20.63
C GLU A 186 -17.82 10.37 19.82
N ASP A 187 -17.50 11.50 20.42
CA ASP A 187 -17.43 12.80 19.74
C ASP A 187 -16.30 12.86 18.70
N ASP A 188 -15.17 12.22 18.97
CA ASP A 188 -14.07 12.11 18.00
C ASP A 188 -14.50 11.29 16.77
N TYR A 189 -15.18 10.15 16.99
CA TYR A 189 -15.72 9.33 15.91
C TYR A 189 -16.81 10.04 15.11
N ASN A 190 -17.66 10.83 15.75
CA ASN A 190 -18.71 11.59 15.08
C ASN A 190 -18.11 12.73 14.23
N THR A 191 -17.11 13.44 14.76
CA THR A 191 -16.37 14.46 14.01
C THR A 191 -15.65 13.88 12.80
N ASP A 192 -15.01 12.73 12.98
CA ASP A 192 -14.33 11.98 11.91
C ASP A 192 -15.33 11.54 10.83
N ARG A 193 -16.46 10.96 11.23
CA ARG A 193 -17.56 10.58 10.34
C ARG A 193 -18.03 11.76 9.50
N ASP A 194 -18.37 12.87 10.12
CA ASP A 194 -18.96 14.03 9.44
C ASP A 194 -17.99 14.59 8.40
N PHE A 195 -16.70 14.66 8.74
CA PHE A 195 -15.67 15.07 7.82
C PHE A 195 -15.51 14.10 6.64
N ILE A 196 -15.46 12.80 6.90
CA ILE A 196 -15.34 11.77 5.86
C ILE A 196 -16.56 11.80 4.93
N MET A 197 -17.76 11.88 5.49
CA MET A 197 -18.99 11.92 4.73
C MET A 197 -19.05 13.13 3.78
N GLU A 198 -18.62 14.31 4.24
CA GLU A 198 -18.52 15.50 3.40
C GLU A 198 -17.55 15.28 2.23
N GLN A 199 -16.40 14.66 2.45
CA GLN A 199 -15.40 14.41 1.39
C GLN A 199 -15.84 13.35 0.36
N LEU A 200 -16.68 12.40 0.77
CA LEU A 200 -17.18 11.32 -0.10
C LEU A 200 -18.46 11.67 -0.84
N LYS A 201 -19.17 12.70 -0.42
CA LYS A 201 -20.48 13.08 -0.97
C LYS A 201 -20.50 13.18 -2.52
N ASP A 202 -19.46 13.78 -3.11
CA ASP A 202 -19.37 13.94 -4.57
C ASP A 202 -18.98 12.64 -5.31
N TRP A 203 -18.59 11.60 -4.59
CA TRP A 203 -18.10 10.36 -5.19
C TRP A 203 -19.15 9.25 -5.21
N GLU A 204 -20.12 9.32 -4.29
CA GLU A 204 -21.20 8.35 -4.14
C GLU A 204 -20.75 6.88 -4.30
N PRO A 205 -19.73 6.43 -3.56
CA PRO A 205 -19.21 5.08 -3.71
C PRO A 205 -20.24 4.04 -3.26
N GLN A 206 -20.20 2.86 -3.89
CA GLN A 206 -21.00 1.70 -3.48
C GLN A 206 -20.38 0.95 -2.31
N ILE A 207 -19.04 0.99 -2.22
CA ILE A 207 -18.27 0.36 -1.15
C ILE A 207 -17.27 1.39 -0.61
N VAL A 208 -17.18 1.49 0.71
CA VAL A 208 -16.17 2.28 1.40
C VAL A 208 -15.31 1.37 2.25
N TYR A 209 -14.00 1.34 1.96
CA TYR A 209 -13.00 0.74 2.83
C TYR A 209 -12.41 1.82 3.72
N ILE A 210 -12.29 1.52 5.01
CA ILE A 210 -11.71 2.43 6.00
C ILE A 210 -10.86 1.66 7.01
N ASN A 211 -9.70 2.21 7.35
CA ASN A 211 -8.86 1.58 8.36
C ASN A 211 -9.39 1.83 9.77
N GLY A 212 -9.68 0.73 10.47
CA GLY A 212 -10.09 0.74 11.87
C GLY A 212 -11.55 1.08 12.13
N GLN A 213 -11.87 1.24 13.41
CA GLN A 213 -13.24 1.51 13.87
C GLN A 213 -13.75 2.85 13.33
N ASN A 214 -15.02 2.90 12.99
CA ASN A 214 -15.66 4.09 12.44
C ASN A 214 -17.17 4.10 12.76
N ASN A 215 -17.79 5.28 12.63
CA ASN A 215 -19.23 5.49 12.79
C ASN A 215 -19.88 5.90 11.45
N LEU A 216 -19.32 5.50 10.31
CA LEU A 216 -19.84 5.87 9.01
C LEU A 216 -21.24 5.27 8.79
N THR A 217 -22.16 6.11 8.37
CA THR A 217 -23.53 5.74 7.99
C THR A 217 -23.90 6.38 6.66
N PRO A 218 -23.20 6.02 5.57
CA PRO A 218 -23.44 6.64 4.29
C PRO A 218 -24.82 6.25 3.73
N ASP A 219 -25.56 7.26 3.34
CA ASP A 219 -26.84 7.15 2.65
C ASP A 219 -26.80 8.13 1.47
N TRP A 220 -26.47 7.58 0.29
CA TRP A 220 -26.43 8.33 -0.94
C TRP A 220 -27.68 7.96 -1.77
N ASP A 221 -28.64 8.86 -1.86
CA ASP A 221 -29.84 8.69 -2.69
C ASP A 221 -30.55 7.34 -2.49
N GLU A 222 -30.77 6.93 -1.23
CA GLU A 222 -31.40 5.66 -0.84
C GLU A 222 -30.63 4.39 -1.26
N LYS A 223 -29.39 4.52 -1.73
CA LYS A 223 -28.53 3.38 -2.01
C LYS A 223 -27.76 2.96 -0.78
N ARG A 224 -27.95 1.71 -0.39
CA ARG A 224 -27.17 1.12 0.72
C ARG A 224 -25.70 1.02 0.32
N VAL A 225 -24.84 1.71 1.07
CA VAL A 225 -23.39 1.63 0.92
C VAL A 225 -22.82 0.58 1.85
N GLU A 226 -21.93 -0.26 1.35
CA GLU A 226 -21.25 -1.26 2.15
C GLU A 226 -19.97 -0.65 2.75
N ILE A 227 -19.82 -0.72 4.08
CA ILE A 227 -18.60 -0.34 4.80
C ILE A 227 -17.79 -1.60 5.09
N ARG A 228 -16.50 -1.58 4.77
CA ARG A 228 -15.55 -2.68 4.98
C ARG A 228 -14.28 -2.22 5.66
#